data_63030bf0c30f4b445402290a00312c69
#
_entry.id   63030bf0c30f4b445402290a00312c69
#
_cell.length_a   1.000
_cell.length_b   1.000
_cell.length_c   1.000
_cell.angle_alpha   90.00
_cell.angle_beta   90.00
_cell.angle_gamma   90.00
#
_symmetry.space_group_name_H-M   'P 1'
#
loop_
_entity.id
_entity.type
_entity.pdbx_description
1 polymer ?
#
loop_
_entity_poly.entity_id
_entity_poly.type
_entity_poly.pdbx_seq_one_letter_code
_entity_poly.pdbx_strand_id
1 'polypeptide(L)'
;EPTAAMSELIVRYAKERQMTYLKGDLLSTDDLMRANVDSASGCFILTDQHAADSHSCDAMTILRTISVHNYRPKMRTIVQLVEPENKAYLTAVGIPSQHIVCVNELRMAMASQGCLLPGFTTVIANLANSVSMDSDRLDEPWLRQYTHGLGMEIYAEKLPEAYEGEKIAHVASAIHQANGALLIGVVPKPWLHLSRVAL
;
A
#
# COMPACT_ATOMS: atom_id res chain seq x y z
N GLU A 1 9.61 1.76 25.58
CA GLU A 1 8.71 0.58 25.66
C GLU A 1 7.56 0.79 24.68
N PRO A 2 7.04 -0.28 24.08
CA PRO A 2 5.87 -0.17 23.20
C PRO A 2 4.64 0.25 24.00
N THR A 3 3.72 0.98 23.38
CA THR A 3 2.43 1.30 24.00
C THR A 3 1.61 0.04 24.24
N ALA A 4 0.62 0.08 25.16
CA ALA A 4 -0.23 -1.08 25.44
C ALA A 4 -0.91 -1.65 24.17
N ALA A 5 -1.43 -0.78 23.31
CA ALA A 5 -2.02 -1.17 22.02
C ALA A 5 -1.00 -1.84 21.08
N MET A 6 0.22 -1.31 21.03
CA MET A 6 1.30 -1.87 20.21
C MET A 6 1.76 -3.22 20.76
N SER A 7 1.81 -3.39 22.10
CA SER A 7 2.14 -4.67 22.74
C SER A 7 1.10 -5.74 22.40
N GLU A 8 -0.18 -5.40 22.40
CA GLU A 8 -1.26 -6.29 22.01
C GLU A 8 -1.14 -6.75 20.54
N LEU A 9 -0.87 -5.80 19.62
CA LEU A 9 -0.62 -6.11 18.21
C LEU A 9 0.60 -7.02 18.03
N ILE A 10 1.71 -6.74 18.73
CA ILE A 10 2.92 -7.56 18.67
C ILE A 10 2.60 -8.98 19.11
N VAL A 11 1.92 -9.17 20.24
CA VAL A 11 1.55 -10.51 20.75
C VAL A 11 0.63 -11.24 19.76
N ARG A 12 -0.34 -10.53 19.18
CA ARG A 12 -1.30 -11.10 18.23
C ARG A 12 -0.63 -11.60 16.95
N TYR A 13 0.29 -10.81 16.38
CA TYR A 13 0.88 -11.11 15.07
C TYR A 13 2.27 -11.73 15.12
N ALA A 14 2.98 -11.66 16.25
CA ALA A 14 4.33 -12.24 16.38
C ALA A 14 4.37 -13.74 16.12
N LYS A 15 3.33 -14.48 16.55
CA LYS A 15 3.25 -15.94 16.38
C LYS A 15 2.97 -16.35 14.93
N GLU A 16 2.15 -15.54 14.22
CA GLU A 16 1.67 -15.89 12.88
C GLU A 16 2.58 -15.35 11.76
N ARG A 17 3.23 -14.19 11.95
CA ARG A 17 3.94 -13.44 10.90
C ARG A 17 5.39 -13.09 11.22
N GLN A 18 5.99 -13.68 12.23
CA GLN A 18 7.41 -13.43 12.64
C GLN A 18 7.71 -11.93 12.79
N MET A 19 6.80 -11.17 13.40
CA MET A 19 6.97 -9.74 13.61
C MET A 19 7.94 -9.46 14.75
N THR A 20 8.93 -8.60 14.52
CA THR A 20 9.89 -8.14 15.53
C THR A 20 9.75 -6.64 15.75
N TYR A 21 9.60 -6.23 17.01
CA TYR A 21 9.63 -4.82 17.37
C TYR A 21 11.05 -4.39 17.74
N LEU A 22 11.54 -3.33 17.09
CA LEU A 22 12.82 -2.68 17.38
C LEU A 22 12.58 -1.20 17.69
N LYS A 23 13.13 -0.72 18.81
CA LYS A 23 13.17 0.71 19.11
C LYS A 23 14.49 1.26 18.63
N GLY A 24 14.46 2.33 17.82
CA GLY A 24 15.65 2.96 17.27
C GLY A 24 15.33 4.24 16.51
N ASP A 25 16.34 4.83 15.90
CA ASP A 25 16.22 5.99 15.03
C ASP A 25 16.73 5.66 13.62
N LEU A 26 15.91 5.95 12.61
CA LEU A 26 16.28 5.73 11.20
C LEU A 26 17.41 6.67 10.72
N LEU A 27 17.79 7.67 11.51
CA LEU A 27 18.95 8.51 11.25
C LEU A 27 20.27 7.87 11.69
N SER A 28 20.20 6.80 12.52
CA SER A 28 21.35 6.05 13.00
C SER A 28 21.67 4.87 12.10
N THR A 29 22.87 4.82 11.54
CA THR A 29 23.36 3.69 10.74
C THR A 29 23.36 2.38 11.53
N ASP A 30 23.71 2.43 12.81
CA ASP A 30 23.75 1.26 13.69
C ASP A 30 22.33 0.67 13.88
N ASP A 31 21.33 1.53 13.99
CA ASP A 31 19.94 1.09 14.09
C ASP A 31 19.43 0.50 12.77
N LEU A 32 19.84 1.04 11.62
CA LEU A 32 19.53 0.48 10.30
C LEU A 32 20.17 -0.91 10.12
N MET A 33 21.41 -1.08 10.54
CA MET A 33 22.08 -2.39 10.55
C MET A 33 21.38 -3.37 11.48
N ARG A 34 21.04 -2.95 12.71
CA ARG A 34 20.31 -3.78 13.67
C ARG A 34 18.93 -4.22 13.15
N ALA A 35 18.26 -3.35 12.39
CA ALA A 35 17.00 -3.65 11.71
C ALA A 35 17.18 -4.53 10.46
N ASN A 36 18.42 -4.89 10.11
CA ASN A 36 18.76 -5.70 8.94
C ASN A 36 18.23 -5.12 7.62
N VAL A 37 18.34 -3.80 7.46
CA VAL A 37 17.85 -3.07 6.28
C VAL A 37 18.52 -3.56 4.99
N ASP A 38 19.75 -4.07 5.08
CA ASP A 38 20.50 -4.62 3.94
C ASP A 38 19.81 -5.80 3.27
N SER A 39 19.09 -6.62 4.02
CA SER A 39 18.35 -7.78 3.48
C SER A 39 16.86 -7.51 3.27
N ALA A 40 16.37 -6.32 3.63
CA ALA A 40 14.95 -6.00 3.54
C ALA A 40 14.47 -5.92 2.09
N SER A 41 13.32 -6.48 1.78
CA SER A 41 12.68 -6.41 0.45
C SER A 41 12.08 -5.03 0.17
N GLY A 42 11.74 -4.26 1.21
CA GLY A 42 11.20 -2.91 1.11
C GLY A 42 11.07 -2.27 2.49
N CYS A 43 10.82 -0.97 2.49
CA CYS A 43 10.64 -0.17 3.67
C CYS A 43 9.39 0.70 3.56
N PHE A 44 8.60 0.77 4.64
CA PHE A 44 7.50 1.71 4.79
C PHE A 44 7.86 2.72 5.86
N ILE A 45 7.83 4.00 5.50
CA ILE A 45 8.10 5.11 6.42
C ILE A 45 6.79 5.88 6.59
N LEU A 46 6.25 5.84 7.79
CA LEU A 46 4.97 6.45 8.12
C LEU A 46 5.18 7.71 8.95
N THR A 47 4.40 8.74 8.64
CA THR A 47 4.33 9.98 9.43
C THR A 47 3.17 9.91 10.42
N ASP A 48 3.26 10.68 11.52
CA ASP A 48 2.13 10.85 12.42
C ASP A 48 1.11 11.82 11.82
N GLN A 49 0.04 11.26 11.26
CA GLN A 49 -1.04 12.03 10.62
C GLN A 49 -1.95 12.78 11.61
N HIS A 50 -1.80 12.53 12.91
CA HIS A 50 -2.59 13.15 13.99
C HIS A 50 -1.80 14.18 14.79
N ALA A 51 -0.54 14.42 14.43
CA ALA A 51 0.27 15.42 15.07
C ALA A 51 -0.30 16.84 14.87
N ALA A 52 -0.17 17.67 15.87
CA ALA A 52 -0.63 19.05 15.80
C ALA A 52 0.14 19.90 14.77
N ASP A 53 1.41 19.56 14.51
CA ASP A 53 2.26 20.18 13.49
C ASP A 53 2.64 19.15 12.42
N SER A 54 1.86 19.12 11.34
CA SER A 54 2.07 18.24 10.18
C SER A 54 3.37 18.53 9.44
N HIS A 55 3.79 19.79 9.36
CA HIS A 55 5.02 20.18 8.66
C HIS A 55 6.27 19.66 9.37
N SER A 56 6.33 19.77 10.70
CA SER A 56 7.43 19.23 11.49
C SER A 56 7.52 17.71 11.39
N CYS A 57 6.38 17.02 11.43
CA CYS A 57 6.32 15.57 11.26
C CYS A 57 6.76 15.12 9.87
N ASP A 58 6.33 15.82 8.83
CA ASP A 58 6.78 15.54 7.46
C ASP A 58 8.28 15.80 7.30
N ALA A 59 8.81 16.89 7.87
CA ALA A 59 10.24 17.17 7.82
C ALA A 59 11.09 16.04 8.43
N MET A 60 10.67 15.50 9.58
CA MET A 60 11.34 14.34 10.19
C MET A 60 11.19 13.07 9.34
N THR A 61 10.04 12.87 8.74
CA THR A 61 9.80 11.74 7.85
C THR A 61 10.67 11.82 6.59
N ILE A 62 10.84 13.01 6.02
CA ILE A 62 11.73 13.27 4.89
C ILE A 62 13.19 12.97 5.26
N LEU A 63 13.67 13.46 6.39
CA LEU A 63 15.04 13.19 6.86
C LEU A 63 15.28 11.68 7.06
N ARG A 64 14.37 10.98 7.69
CA ARG A 64 14.42 9.52 7.85
C ARG A 64 14.44 8.80 6.50
N THR A 65 13.63 9.26 5.55
CA THR A 65 13.58 8.69 4.21
C THR A 65 14.90 8.89 3.47
N ILE A 66 15.49 10.07 3.55
CA ILE A 66 16.80 10.38 2.96
C ILE A 66 17.88 9.48 3.56
N SER A 67 17.88 9.30 4.88
CA SER A 67 18.81 8.42 5.57
C SER A 67 18.74 6.97 5.07
N VAL A 68 17.52 6.42 5.02
CA VAL A 68 17.27 5.06 4.51
C VAL A 68 17.65 4.94 3.03
N HIS A 69 17.32 5.94 2.21
CA HIS A 69 17.65 5.95 0.78
C HIS A 69 19.16 6.01 0.55
N ASN A 70 19.89 6.85 1.30
CA ASN A 70 21.34 6.92 1.21
C ASN A 70 22.03 5.62 1.68
N TYR A 71 21.48 4.99 2.70
CA TYR A 71 21.99 3.71 3.19
C TYR A 71 21.78 2.58 2.16
N ARG A 72 20.61 2.52 1.52
CA ARG A 72 20.30 1.51 0.51
C ARG A 72 19.48 2.07 -0.66
N PRO A 73 20.13 2.69 -1.66
CA PRO A 73 19.44 3.41 -2.75
C PRO A 73 18.53 2.57 -3.64
N LYS A 74 18.78 1.25 -3.73
CA LYS A 74 18.00 0.33 -4.57
C LYS A 74 16.82 -0.31 -3.82
N MET A 75 16.65 -0.02 -2.53
CA MET A 75 15.53 -0.57 -1.78
C MET A 75 14.24 0.14 -2.15
N ARG A 76 13.17 -0.64 -2.31
CA ARG A 76 11.84 -0.08 -2.49
C ARG A 76 11.38 0.60 -1.19
N THR A 77 11.34 1.93 -1.19
CA THR A 77 10.88 2.71 -0.05
C THR A 77 9.54 3.36 -0.37
N ILE A 78 8.53 3.11 0.43
CA ILE A 78 7.21 3.74 0.34
C ILE A 78 7.09 4.69 1.52
N VAL A 79 6.74 5.94 1.24
CA VAL A 79 6.72 7.02 2.24
C VAL A 79 5.33 7.62 2.33
N GLN A 80 4.85 7.79 3.53
CA GLN A 80 3.63 8.54 3.82
C GLN A 80 4.00 9.96 4.26
N LEU A 81 3.37 10.96 3.65
CA LEU A 81 3.42 12.37 4.05
C LEU A 81 2.01 12.87 4.34
N VAL A 82 1.89 13.95 5.11
CA VAL A 82 0.62 14.62 5.36
C VAL A 82 0.35 15.67 4.28
N GLU A 83 1.34 16.56 4.02
CA GLU A 83 1.17 17.73 3.17
C GLU A 83 1.71 17.48 1.74
N PRO A 84 0.93 17.83 0.70
CA PRO A 84 1.30 17.57 -0.69
C PRO A 84 2.52 18.37 -1.17
N GLU A 85 2.75 19.57 -0.63
CA GLU A 85 3.91 20.39 -0.98
C GLU A 85 5.23 19.70 -0.65
N ASN A 86 5.25 18.88 0.39
CA ASN A 86 6.44 18.17 0.86
C ASN A 86 6.90 17.03 -0.06
N LYS A 87 6.05 16.61 -1.02
CA LYS A 87 6.40 15.58 -2.03
C LYS A 87 7.61 15.98 -2.88
N ALA A 88 7.75 17.27 -3.17
CA ALA A 88 8.83 17.79 -3.99
C ALA A 88 10.22 17.48 -3.41
N TYR A 89 10.37 17.51 -2.08
CA TYR A 89 11.65 17.19 -1.42
C TYR A 89 12.07 15.75 -1.64
N LEU A 90 11.15 14.81 -1.56
CA LEU A 90 11.44 13.39 -1.76
C LEU A 90 11.71 13.06 -3.24
N THR A 91 10.99 13.68 -4.16
CA THR A 91 11.23 13.49 -5.60
C THR A 91 12.59 14.05 -6.02
N ALA A 92 13.03 15.18 -5.43
CA ALA A 92 14.35 15.75 -5.66
C ALA A 92 15.50 14.82 -5.20
N VAL A 93 15.27 13.98 -4.19
CA VAL A 93 16.24 12.98 -3.70
C VAL A 93 16.22 11.70 -4.55
N GLY A 94 15.28 11.55 -5.47
CA GLY A 94 15.16 10.40 -6.36
C GLY A 94 14.14 9.34 -5.92
N ILE A 95 13.32 9.62 -4.92
CA ILE A 95 12.19 8.75 -4.57
C ILE A 95 11.10 8.92 -5.64
N PRO A 96 10.68 7.84 -6.31
CA PRO A 96 9.62 7.93 -7.33
C PRO A 96 8.30 8.42 -6.74
N SER A 97 7.60 9.31 -7.44
CA SER A 97 6.35 9.91 -6.94
C SER A 97 5.25 8.89 -6.62
N GLN A 98 5.22 7.75 -7.32
CA GLN A 98 4.31 6.64 -7.02
C GLN A 98 4.61 5.91 -5.70
N HIS A 99 5.77 6.14 -5.10
CA HIS A 99 6.13 5.62 -3.78
C HIS A 99 5.82 6.60 -2.65
N ILE A 100 5.30 7.79 -2.98
CA ILE A 100 4.98 8.83 -2.00
C ILE A 100 3.46 8.94 -1.88
N VAL A 101 2.93 8.54 -0.74
CA VAL A 101 1.50 8.61 -0.43
C VAL A 101 1.26 9.86 0.41
N CYS A 102 0.52 10.84 -0.11
CA CYS A 102 0.12 12.02 0.64
C CYS A 102 -1.29 11.85 1.19
N VAL A 103 -1.44 11.92 2.51
CA VAL A 103 -2.71 11.67 3.20
C VAL A 103 -3.75 12.73 2.85
N ASN A 104 -3.38 14.01 2.89
CA ASN A 104 -4.31 15.11 2.60
C ASN A 104 -4.75 15.11 1.14
N GLU A 105 -3.82 14.87 0.20
CA GLU A 105 -4.14 14.75 -1.22
C GLU A 105 -5.15 13.61 -1.47
N LEU A 106 -4.91 12.43 -0.87
CA LEU A 106 -5.80 11.28 -0.99
C LEU A 106 -7.19 11.57 -0.40
N ARG A 107 -7.25 12.17 0.80
CA ARG A 107 -8.50 12.55 1.46
C ARG A 107 -9.33 13.51 0.60
N MET A 108 -8.69 14.55 0.06
CA MET A 108 -9.36 15.53 -0.78
C MET A 108 -9.83 14.93 -2.11
N ALA A 109 -9.02 14.08 -2.73
CA ALA A 109 -9.41 13.37 -3.95
C ALA A 109 -10.60 12.45 -3.70
N MET A 110 -10.60 11.68 -2.61
CA MET A 110 -11.73 10.81 -2.24
C MET A 110 -13.00 11.61 -1.91
N ALA A 111 -12.88 12.73 -1.19
CA ALA A 111 -14.02 13.61 -0.89
C ALA A 111 -14.62 14.20 -2.17
N SER A 112 -13.78 14.73 -3.06
CA SER A 112 -14.19 15.30 -4.34
C SER A 112 -14.92 14.27 -5.22
N GLN A 113 -14.34 13.08 -5.39
CA GLN A 113 -14.95 12.01 -6.18
C GLN A 113 -16.23 11.46 -5.53
N GLY A 114 -16.27 11.39 -4.19
CA GLY A 114 -17.47 10.99 -3.44
C GLY A 114 -18.66 11.93 -3.62
N CYS A 115 -18.42 13.23 -3.85
CA CYS A 115 -19.46 14.18 -4.20
C CYS A 115 -20.04 13.94 -5.59
N LEU A 116 -19.22 13.50 -6.55
CA LEU A 116 -19.64 13.26 -7.94
C LEU A 116 -20.27 11.87 -8.11
N LEU A 117 -19.73 10.88 -7.43
CA LEU A 117 -20.08 9.46 -7.57
C LEU A 117 -20.46 8.88 -6.21
N PRO A 118 -21.76 8.80 -5.88
CA PRO A 118 -22.21 8.16 -4.65
C PRO A 118 -21.69 6.71 -4.53
N GLY A 119 -21.07 6.38 -3.39
CA GLY A 119 -20.49 5.06 -3.15
C GLY A 119 -19.03 4.90 -3.61
N PHE A 120 -18.40 5.90 -4.26
CA PHE A 120 -17.01 5.83 -4.70
C PHE A 120 -16.04 5.50 -3.54
N THR A 121 -16.18 6.19 -2.41
CA THR A 121 -15.34 5.95 -1.22
C THR A 121 -15.50 4.54 -0.68
N THR A 122 -16.71 3.99 -0.71
CA THR A 122 -16.99 2.61 -0.29
C THR A 122 -16.29 1.60 -1.20
N VAL A 123 -16.35 1.81 -2.52
CA VAL A 123 -15.67 0.94 -3.49
C VAL A 123 -14.16 0.93 -3.25
N ILE A 124 -13.54 2.11 -3.10
CA ILE A 124 -12.09 2.20 -2.83
C ILE A 124 -11.73 1.56 -1.49
N ALA A 125 -12.52 1.80 -0.45
CA ALA A 125 -12.29 1.17 0.85
C ALA A 125 -12.39 -0.36 0.78
N ASN A 126 -13.37 -0.89 0.06
CA ASN A 126 -13.55 -2.32 -0.13
C ASN A 126 -12.40 -2.95 -0.92
N LEU A 127 -11.90 -2.26 -1.96
CA LEU A 127 -10.74 -2.72 -2.73
C LEU A 127 -9.43 -2.71 -1.91
N ALA A 128 -9.33 -1.83 -0.91
CA ALA A 128 -8.15 -1.73 -0.05
C ALA A 128 -8.18 -2.68 1.16
N ASN A 129 -9.35 -3.19 1.52
CA ASN A 129 -9.54 -4.05 2.68
C ASN A 129 -9.89 -5.48 2.24
N SER A 130 -9.07 -6.45 2.61
CA SER A 130 -9.42 -7.86 2.51
C SER A 130 -10.23 -8.26 3.73
N VAL A 131 -11.51 -8.52 3.55
CA VAL A 131 -12.41 -8.96 4.62
C VAL A 131 -12.76 -10.42 4.40
N SER A 132 -12.31 -11.28 5.31
CA SER A 132 -12.75 -12.68 5.36
C SER A 132 -13.98 -12.78 6.28
N MET A 133 -15.15 -12.89 5.70
CA MET A 133 -16.39 -13.15 6.42
C MET A 133 -17.02 -14.45 5.92
N ASP A 134 -17.61 -15.21 6.83
CA ASP A 134 -18.36 -16.42 6.50
C ASP A 134 -19.70 -16.04 5.83
N SER A 135 -19.69 -15.97 4.50
CA SER A 135 -20.84 -15.56 3.69
C SER A 135 -22.02 -16.53 3.79
N ASP A 136 -21.76 -17.80 4.16
CA ASP A 136 -22.78 -18.86 4.16
C ASP A 136 -23.78 -18.73 5.33
N ARG A 137 -23.43 -17.89 6.34
CA ARG A 137 -24.29 -17.61 7.49
C ARG A 137 -25.22 -16.43 7.31
N LEU A 138 -25.20 -15.80 6.14
CA LEU A 138 -26.01 -14.62 5.88
C LEU A 138 -27.32 -15.04 5.18
N ASP A 139 -28.45 -14.65 5.73
CA ASP A 139 -29.78 -15.02 5.22
C ASP A 139 -30.14 -14.29 3.92
N GLU A 140 -29.70 -13.03 3.79
CA GLU A 140 -30.03 -12.17 2.65
C GLU A 140 -29.16 -12.44 1.42
N PRO A 141 -29.71 -12.77 0.24
CA PRO A 141 -28.95 -13.12 -0.96
C PRO A 141 -28.01 -12.00 -1.43
N TRP A 142 -28.44 -10.73 -1.38
CA TRP A 142 -27.61 -9.61 -1.78
C TRP A 142 -26.43 -9.39 -0.83
N LEU A 143 -26.63 -9.64 0.47
CA LEU A 143 -25.58 -9.49 1.49
C LEU A 143 -24.53 -10.59 1.33
N ARG A 144 -24.92 -11.81 0.99
CA ARG A 144 -23.99 -12.90 0.62
C ARG A 144 -23.14 -12.52 -0.57
N GLN A 145 -23.77 -12.01 -1.63
CA GLN A 145 -23.05 -11.58 -2.83
C GLN A 145 -22.09 -10.43 -2.54
N TYR A 146 -22.53 -9.45 -1.77
CA TYR A 146 -21.70 -8.31 -1.35
C TYR A 146 -20.49 -8.76 -0.52
N THR A 147 -20.72 -9.63 0.47
CA THR A 147 -19.66 -10.15 1.34
C THR A 147 -18.67 -11.02 0.57
N HIS A 148 -19.15 -11.83 -0.37
CA HIS A 148 -18.28 -12.57 -1.28
C HIS A 148 -17.40 -11.62 -2.10
N GLY A 149 -17.93 -10.51 -2.59
CA GLY A 149 -17.18 -9.49 -3.30
C GLY A 149 -16.13 -8.78 -2.44
N LEU A 150 -16.40 -8.57 -1.13
CA LEU A 150 -15.42 -8.01 -0.18
C LEU A 150 -14.22 -8.92 0.06
N GLY A 151 -14.38 -10.24 -0.13
CA GLY A 151 -13.30 -11.21 -0.03
C GLY A 151 -12.41 -11.29 -1.27
N MET A 152 -12.76 -10.58 -2.36
CA MET A 152 -11.95 -10.56 -3.57
C MET A 152 -10.76 -9.61 -3.40
N GLU A 153 -9.60 -10.08 -3.81
CA GLU A 153 -8.33 -9.35 -3.68
C GLU A 153 -7.84 -8.86 -5.05
N ILE A 154 -6.95 -7.86 -5.03
CA ILE A 154 -6.28 -7.36 -6.23
C ILE A 154 -4.97 -8.10 -6.39
N TYR A 155 -4.83 -8.83 -7.50
CA TYR A 155 -3.60 -9.55 -7.85
C TYR A 155 -2.90 -8.87 -9.02
N ALA A 156 -1.56 -8.90 -9.00
CA ALA A 156 -0.73 -8.50 -10.12
C ALA A 156 -0.15 -9.77 -10.77
N GLU A 157 -0.68 -10.13 -11.93
CA GLU A 157 -0.28 -11.32 -12.67
C GLU A 157 0.41 -10.96 -13.98
N LYS A 158 1.35 -11.81 -14.41
CA LYS A 158 2.00 -11.65 -15.71
C LYS A 158 1.01 -12.00 -16.82
N LEU A 159 0.79 -11.05 -17.72
CA LEU A 159 -0.05 -11.30 -18.89
C LEU A 159 0.58 -12.40 -19.76
N PRO A 160 -0.18 -13.47 -20.12
CA PRO A 160 0.29 -14.49 -21.05
C PRO A 160 0.68 -13.91 -22.41
N GLU A 161 1.74 -14.46 -23.02
CA GLU A 161 2.24 -14.02 -24.34
C GLU A 161 1.17 -14.10 -25.44
N ALA A 162 0.19 -14.99 -25.30
CA ALA A 162 -0.93 -15.11 -26.23
C ALA A 162 -1.78 -13.83 -26.37
N TYR A 163 -1.66 -12.91 -25.41
CA TYR A 163 -2.38 -11.63 -25.44
C TYR A 163 -1.50 -10.45 -25.89
N GLU A 164 -0.25 -10.69 -26.26
CA GLU A 164 0.63 -9.63 -26.77
C GLU A 164 0.08 -9.08 -28.11
N GLY A 165 -0.11 -7.76 -28.16
CA GLY A 165 -0.68 -7.08 -29.32
C GLY A 165 -2.20 -7.05 -29.41
N GLU A 166 -2.90 -7.74 -28.51
CA GLU A 166 -4.36 -7.74 -28.45
C GLU A 166 -4.91 -6.45 -27.82
N LYS A 167 -6.15 -6.11 -28.17
CA LYS A 167 -6.84 -4.97 -27.55
C LYS A 167 -7.21 -5.26 -26.10
N ILE A 168 -7.01 -4.29 -25.22
CA ILE A 168 -7.33 -4.43 -23.76
C ILE A 168 -8.77 -4.92 -23.54
N ALA A 169 -9.73 -4.42 -24.31
CA ALA A 169 -11.13 -4.84 -24.20
C ALA A 169 -11.32 -6.34 -24.50
N HIS A 170 -10.61 -6.87 -25.49
CA HIS A 170 -10.65 -8.30 -25.83
C HIS A 170 -10.02 -9.13 -24.71
N VAL A 171 -8.85 -8.72 -24.21
CA VAL A 171 -8.16 -9.38 -23.09
C VAL A 171 -9.02 -9.38 -21.83
N ALA A 172 -9.64 -8.25 -21.49
CA ALA A 172 -10.53 -8.11 -20.33
C ALA A 172 -11.74 -9.08 -20.43
N SER A 173 -12.35 -9.14 -21.61
CA SER A 173 -13.48 -10.05 -21.86
C SER A 173 -13.06 -11.52 -21.76
N ALA A 174 -11.91 -11.89 -22.33
CA ALA A 174 -11.39 -13.26 -22.30
C ALA A 174 -11.06 -13.70 -20.86
N ILE A 175 -10.39 -12.84 -20.07
CA ILE A 175 -10.06 -13.12 -18.67
C ILE A 175 -11.34 -13.28 -17.84
N HIS A 176 -12.31 -12.39 -18.04
CA HIS A 176 -13.59 -12.46 -17.33
C HIS A 176 -14.36 -13.74 -17.65
N GLN A 177 -14.42 -14.15 -18.92
CA GLN A 177 -15.07 -15.38 -19.35
C GLN A 177 -14.39 -16.64 -18.82
N ALA A 178 -13.06 -16.62 -18.74
CA ALA A 178 -12.29 -17.80 -18.29
C ALA A 178 -12.33 -17.99 -16.77
N ASN A 179 -12.22 -16.92 -15.99
CA ASN A 179 -11.95 -16.99 -14.55
C ASN A 179 -12.93 -16.18 -13.69
N GLY A 180 -13.85 -15.41 -14.30
CA GLY A 180 -14.69 -14.44 -13.59
C GLY A 180 -13.94 -13.21 -13.08
N ALA A 181 -12.63 -13.12 -13.34
CA ALA A 181 -11.80 -12.02 -12.85
C ALA A 181 -12.04 -10.72 -13.63
N LEU A 182 -11.95 -9.59 -12.94
CA LEU A 182 -12.09 -8.27 -13.55
C LEU A 182 -10.69 -7.67 -13.79
N LEU A 183 -10.35 -7.39 -15.05
CA LEU A 183 -9.12 -6.68 -15.39
C LEU A 183 -9.25 -5.18 -15.04
N ILE A 184 -8.53 -4.72 -14.02
CA ILE A 184 -8.57 -3.33 -13.54
C ILE A 184 -7.59 -2.45 -14.32
N GLY A 185 -6.43 -3.00 -14.71
CA GLY A 185 -5.42 -2.24 -15.43
C GLY A 185 -4.28 -3.09 -15.94
N VAL A 186 -3.42 -2.49 -16.74
CA VAL A 186 -2.21 -3.11 -17.29
C VAL A 186 -1.00 -2.24 -16.93
N VAL A 187 0.04 -2.85 -16.39
CA VAL A 187 1.29 -2.19 -16.01
C VAL A 187 2.36 -2.52 -17.05
N PRO A 188 2.98 -1.52 -17.73
CA PRO A 188 4.05 -1.77 -18.68
C PRO A 188 5.29 -2.41 -18.04
N LYS A 189 6.06 -3.20 -18.81
CA LYS A 189 7.26 -3.92 -18.36
C LYS A 189 8.27 -3.13 -17.50
N PRO A 190 8.55 -1.84 -17.70
CA PRO A 190 9.49 -1.10 -16.84
C PRO A 190 9.06 -1.00 -15.39
N TRP A 191 7.78 -1.20 -15.11
CA TRP A 191 7.17 -1.13 -13.77
C TRP A 191 7.01 -2.51 -13.11
N LEU A 192 7.33 -3.59 -13.82
CA LEU A 192 7.10 -4.98 -13.39
C LEU A 192 8.13 -5.50 -12.37
N HIS A 193 9.11 -4.68 -11.94
CA HIS A 193 9.91 -5.01 -10.75
C HIS A 193 9.08 -5.02 -9.45
N LEU A 194 7.77 -4.78 -9.58
CA LEU A 194 6.75 -4.87 -8.51
C LEU A 194 6.19 -6.29 -8.32
N SER A 195 6.53 -7.24 -9.19
CA SER A 195 6.00 -8.60 -9.10
C SER A 195 6.73 -9.39 -8.02
N ARG A 196 6.17 -9.45 -6.88
CA ARG A 196 6.15 -10.41 -5.78
C ARG A 196 6.07 -9.68 -4.44
N VAL A 197 4.97 -9.01 -4.21
CA VAL A 197 4.45 -8.89 -2.86
C VAL A 197 3.19 -9.76 -2.86
N ALA A 198 3.32 -11.00 -2.43
CA ALA A 198 2.19 -11.71 -1.88
C ALA A 198 1.77 -10.92 -0.65
N LEU A 199 0.57 -10.32 -0.70
CA LEU A 199 -0.11 -9.84 0.48
C LEU A 199 -0.64 -11.02 1.28
#